data_501cf9fa2ec98047406c206ea63639df
#
_entry.id   501cf9fa2ec98047406c206ea63639df
#
_cell.length_a   1.000
_cell.length_b   1.000
_cell.length_c   1.000
_cell.angle_alpha   90.00
_cell.angle_beta   90.00
_cell.angle_gamma   90.00
#
_symmetry.space_group_name_H-M   'P 1'
#
loop_
_entity.id
_entity.type
_entity.pdbx_description
1 polymer ?
#
loop_
_entity_poly.entity_id
_entity_poly.type
_entity_poly.pdbx_seq_one_letter_code
_entity_poly.pdbx_strand_id
1 'polypeptide(L)'
;GVTITDGGYNISELKSVNAGTDGTITLSDRTVALSGDATDLALALAGTINHNGAVTVTDGGYNVSELAAIAGGTSGAITLNDKTVALSGDASDLKTIFDENITKHTGAVTVTDGAYNVSELLSIANGKTAGTITLTDNTVALSGDATDLTTIFAETFAATHNGGVTITDGGYNISELKSV
;
A
#
# COMPACT_ATOMS: atom_id res chain seq x y z
N GLY A 1 22.92 1.74 -17.03
CA GLY A 1 21.58 2.30 -17.16
C GLY A 1 21.12 2.38 -18.61
N VAL A 2 19.83 2.42 -18.80
CA VAL A 2 19.18 2.52 -20.11
C VAL A 2 18.29 3.75 -20.13
N THR A 3 18.25 4.49 -21.26
CA THR A 3 17.33 5.63 -21.44
C THR A 3 16.34 5.29 -22.54
N ILE A 4 15.04 5.36 -22.23
CA ILE A 4 13.94 5.27 -23.18
C ILE A 4 13.58 6.68 -23.61
N THR A 5 13.75 6.97 -24.91
CA THR A 5 13.62 8.35 -25.45
C THR A 5 12.28 8.62 -26.12
N ASP A 6 11.52 7.59 -26.46
CA ASP A 6 10.17 7.74 -27.00
C ASP A 6 9.12 7.92 -25.90
N GLY A 7 8.05 8.61 -26.22
CA GLY A 7 6.92 8.85 -25.31
C GLY A 7 5.77 7.86 -25.50
N GLY A 8 6.00 6.73 -26.15
CA GLY A 8 4.96 5.75 -26.48
C GLY A 8 5.20 4.34 -25.93
N TYR A 9 6.11 4.18 -24.97
CA TYR A 9 6.40 2.88 -24.36
C TYR A 9 5.17 2.26 -23.66
N ASN A 10 5.15 0.93 -23.60
CA ASN A 10 4.09 0.16 -22.95
C ASN A 10 4.68 -0.83 -21.94
N ILE A 11 3.80 -1.55 -21.22
CA ILE A 11 4.20 -2.52 -20.17
C ILE A 11 5.14 -3.60 -20.72
N SER A 12 4.84 -4.16 -21.90
CA SER A 12 5.65 -5.24 -22.49
C SER A 12 7.08 -4.78 -22.83
N GLU A 13 7.22 -3.57 -23.31
CA GLU A 13 8.53 -2.95 -23.62
C GLU A 13 9.30 -2.65 -22.32
N LEU A 14 8.67 -2.01 -21.33
CA LEU A 14 9.30 -1.76 -20.04
C LEU A 14 9.74 -3.06 -19.35
N LYS A 15 8.89 -4.09 -19.35
CA LYS A 15 9.21 -5.41 -18.80
C LYS A 15 10.42 -6.03 -19.49
N SER A 16 10.51 -5.92 -20.81
CA SER A 16 11.63 -6.44 -21.60
C SER A 16 12.92 -5.67 -21.30
N VAL A 17 12.85 -4.35 -21.20
CA VAL A 17 14.01 -3.51 -20.85
C VAL A 17 14.47 -3.80 -19.42
N ASN A 18 13.53 -3.90 -18.49
CA ASN A 18 13.85 -4.17 -17.09
C ASN A 18 14.49 -5.54 -16.88
N ALA A 19 14.00 -6.56 -17.59
CA ALA A 19 14.63 -7.90 -17.58
C ALA A 19 16.04 -7.92 -18.20
N GLY A 20 16.38 -6.94 -19.03
CA GLY A 20 17.66 -6.85 -19.72
C GLY A 20 18.73 -6.01 -18.99
N THR A 21 18.41 -5.38 -17.86
CA THR A 21 19.36 -4.52 -17.15
C THR A 21 19.12 -4.49 -15.65
N ASP A 22 20.20 -4.54 -14.86
CA ASP A 22 20.18 -4.27 -13.41
C ASP A 22 20.42 -2.78 -13.11
N GLY A 23 20.59 -1.94 -14.13
CA GLY A 23 20.88 -0.51 -13.99
C GLY A 23 19.62 0.34 -14.05
N THR A 24 19.78 1.62 -13.69
CA THR A 24 18.69 2.60 -13.74
C THR A 24 18.06 2.70 -15.14
N ILE A 25 16.73 2.67 -15.19
CA ILE A 25 15.93 2.95 -16.38
C ILE A 25 15.43 4.39 -16.29
N THR A 26 15.86 5.22 -17.23
CA THR A 26 15.45 6.63 -17.33
C THR A 26 14.42 6.78 -18.43
N LEU A 27 13.25 7.31 -18.11
CA LEU A 27 12.18 7.61 -19.05
C LEU A 27 12.26 9.09 -19.44
N SER A 28 12.33 9.40 -20.73
CA SER A 28 12.28 10.78 -21.22
C SER A 28 10.87 11.35 -21.06
N ASP A 29 9.83 10.58 -21.33
CA ASP A 29 8.46 10.86 -20.91
C ASP A 29 8.09 9.96 -19.72
N ARG A 30 7.93 10.54 -18.57
CA ARG A 30 7.63 9.83 -17.30
C ARG A 30 6.13 9.71 -17.05
N THR A 31 5.30 10.36 -17.87
CA THR A 31 3.86 10.55 -17.62
C THR A 31 2.96 9.58 -18.36
N VAL A 32 3.53 8.68 -19.15
CA VAL A 32 2.79 7.69 -19.93
C VAL A 32 1.93 6.83 -19.01
N ALA A 33 0.63 6.78 -19.26
CA ALA A 33 -0.28 5.96 -18.46
C ALA A 33 -0.08 4.46 -18.79
N LEU A 34 0.03 3.63 -17.78
CA LEU A 34 0.19 2.17 -17.90
C LEU A 34 -1.08 1.47 -17.41
N SER A 35 -1.52 0.42 -18.11
CA SER A 35 -2.70 -0.36 -17.73
C SER A 35 -2.51 -1.83 -18.09
N GLY A 36 -2.65 -2.72 -17.13
CA GLY A 36 -2.47 -4.16 -17.31
C GLY A 36 -2.69 -4.95 -16.03
N ASP A 37 -2.36 -6.24 -16.09
CA ASP A 37 -2.40 -7.08 -14.89
C ASP A 37 -1.26 -6.72 -13.91
N ALA A 38 -1.47 -7.06 -12.64
CA ALA A 38 -0.54 -6.71 -11.56
C ALA A 38 0.84 -7.32 -11.72
N THR A 39 0.91 -8.57 -12.19
CA THR A 39 2.18 -9.28 -12.39
C THR A 39 3.04 -8.58 -13.44
N ASP A 40 2.47 -8.23 -14.56
CA ASP A 40 3.20 -7.56 -15.64
C ASP A 40 3.58 -6.12 -15.26
N LEU A 41 2.70 -5.40 -14.58
CA LEU A 41 2.99 -4.06 -14.05
C LEU A 41 4.11 -4.09 -13.00
N ALA A 42 4.08 -5.04 -12.07
CA ALA A 42 5.13 -5.23 -11.07
C ALA A 42 6.50 -5.50 -11.72
N LEU A 43 6.54 -6.35 -12.76
CA LEU A 43 7.76 -6.64 -13.51
C LEU A 43 8.25 -5.45 -14.35
N ALA A 44 7.33 -4.66 -14.91
CA ALA A 44 7.67 -3.49 -15.71
C ALA A 44 8.24 -2.34 -14.85
N LEU A 45 7.72 -2.18 -13.63
CA LEU A 45 8.06 -1.09 -12.70
C LEU A 45 9.08 -1.51 -11.64
N ALA A 46 9.55 -2.77 -11.66
CA ALA A 46 10.58 -3.23 -10.72
C ALA A 46 11.92 -2.48 -10.92
N GLY A 47 12.75 -2.49 -9.88
CA GLY A 47 14.09 -1.88 -9.92
C GLY A 47 14.08 -0.36 -9.84
N THR A 48 15.09 0.28 -10.41
CA THR A 48 15.25 1.74 -10.35
C THR A 48 14.69 2.38 -11.63
N ILE A 49 13.42 2.76 -11.58
CA ILE A 49 12.72 3.46 -12.67
C ILE A 49 12.08 4.74 -12.13
N ASN A 50 12.00 5.79 -12.95
CA ASN A 50 11.49 7.10 -12.54
C ASN A 50 10.11 7.43 -13.18
N HIS A 51 9.19 6.48 -13.18
CA HIS A 51 7.84 6.66 -13.68
C HIS A 51 6.99 7.54 -12.75
N ASN A 52 6.11 8.38 -13.31
CA ASN A 52 5.15 9.21 -12.57
C ASN A 52 3.78 9.31 -13.23
N GLY A 53 3.54 8.54 -14.28
CA GLY A 53 2.24 8.42 -14.94
C GLY A 53 1.25 7.60 -14.12
N ALA A 54 -0.03 7.71 -14.45
CA ALA A 54 -1.07 6.90 -13.83
C ALA A 54 -0.89 5.41 -14.15
N VAL A 55 -1.16 4.56 -13.18
CA VAL A 55 -1.11 3.09 -13.34
C VAL A 55 -2.49 2.51 -13.02
N THR A 56 -3.01 1.64 -13.90
CA THR A 56 -4.29 0.95 -13.68
C THR A 56 -4.05 -0.56 -13.62
N VAL A 57 -4.33 -1.17 -12.47
CA VAL A 57 -4.36 -2.63 -12.31
C VAL A 57 -5.73 -3.14 -12.74
N THR A 58 -5.75 -3.97 -13.79
CA THR A 58 -7.00 -4.38 -14.46
C THR A 58 -7.55 -5.71 -13.99
N ASP A 59 -6.71 -6.57 -13.41
CA ASP A 59 -7.09 -7.89 -12.89
C ASP A 59 -7.52 -7.83 -11.42
N GLY A 60 -8.21 -8.89 -10.97
CA GLY A 60 -8.60 -9.10 -9.57
C GLY A 60 -7.71 -10.13 -8.87
N GLY A 61 -6.53 -10.43 -9.40
CA GLY A 61 -5.62 -11.45 -8.88
C GLY A 61 -4.36 -10.92 -8.19
N TYR A 62 -4.27 -9.62 -7.94
CA TYR A 62 -3.10 -8.98 -7.34
C TYR A 62 -2.89 -9.33 -5.86
N ASN A 63 -1.65 -9.25 -5.41
CA ASN A 63 -1.24 -9.48 -4.03
C ASN A 63 -0.40 -8.32 -3.49
N VAL A 64 -0.05 -8.36 -2.20
CA VAL A 64 0.73 -7.32 -1.51
C VAL A 64 2.08 -7.07 -2.17
N SER A 65 2.80 -8.13 -2.54
CA SER A 65 4.14 -8.01 -3.16
C SER A 65 4.09 -7.32 -4.53
N GLU A 66 3.09 -7.63 -5.35
CA GLU A 66 2.90 -6.97 -6.65
C GLU A 66 2.52 -5.50 -6.48
N LEU A 67 1.58 -5.19 -5.59
CA LEU A 67 1.21 -3.80 -5.32
C LEU A 67 2.36 -2.98 -4.75
N ALA A 68 3.17 -3.56 -3.86
CA ALA A 68 4.35 -2.90 -3.31
C ALA A 68 5.40 -2.60 -4.40
N ALA A 69 5.61 -3.54 -5.34
CA ALA A 69 6.50 -3.32 -6.48
C ALA A 69 5.98 -2.22 -7.42
N ILE A 70 4.68 -2.19 -7.69
CA ILE A 70 4.05 -1.14 -8.48
C ILE A 70 4.17 0.22 -7.77
N ALA A 71 3.84 0.28 -6.48
CA ALA A 71 3.93 1.50 -5.68
C ALA A 71 5.36 2.04 -5.62
N GLY A 72 6.34 1.18 -5.42
CA GLY A 72 7.76 1.58 -5.44
C GLY A 72 8.28 2.04 -6.79
N GLY A 73 7.63 1.66 -7.90
CA GLY A 73 8.07 1.99 -9.27
C GLY A 73 7.41 3.22 -9.87
N THR A 74 6.36 3.78 -9.25
CA THR A 74 5.67 4.99 -9.74
C THR A 74 5.31 5.94 -8.62
N SER A 75 5.39 7.24 -8.88
CA SER A 75 4.78 8.27 -8.03
C SER A 75 3.40 8.74 -8.54
N GLY A 76 2.91 8.15 -9.64
CA GLY A 76 1.60 8.44 -10.21
C GLY A 76 0.46 7.75 -9.44
N ALA A 77 -0.78 8.16 -9.72
CA ALA A 77 -1.95 7.54 -9.11
C ALA A 77 -2.09 6.07 -9.54
N ILE A 78 -2.35 5.18 -8.57
CA ILE A 78 -2.58 3.76 -8.81
C ILE A 78 -4.08 3.47 -8.66
N THR A 79 -4.71 3.00 -9.72
CA THR A 79 -6.12 2.63 -9.74
C THR A 79 -6.26 1.11 -9.75
N LEU A 80 -7.05 0.57 -8.82
CA LEU A 80 -7.45 -0.83 -8.79
C LEU A 80 -8.85 -0.96 -9.40
N ASN A 81 -9.03 -1.74 -10.45
CA ASN A 81 -10.35 -2.02 -11.01
C ASN A 81 -11.18 -2.87 -10.04
N ASP A 82 -10.58 -3.88 -9.42
CA ASP A 82 -11.21 -4.61 -8.32
C ASP A 82 -10.58 -4.17 -6.99
N LYS A 83 -11.35 -3.50 -6.14
CA LYS A 83 -10.92 -3.01 -4.82
C LYS A 83 -11.25 -3.98 -3.69
N THR A 84 -11.89 -5.12 -4.01
CA THR A 84 -12.42 -6.07 -3.02
C THR A 84 -11.50 -7.24 -2.74
N VAL A 85 -10.40 -7.36 -3.47
CA VAL A 85 -9.40 -8.43 -3.31
C VAL A 85 -8.86 -8.44 -1.88
N ALA A 86 -8.86 -9.58 -1.20
CA ALA A 86 -8.28 -9.68 0.13
C ALA A 86 -6.75 -9.54 0.06
N LEU A 87 -6.19 -8.65 0.87
CA LEU A 87 -4.74 -8.45 0.99
C LEU A 87 -4.21 -9.10 2.27
N SER A 88 -3.07 -9.77 2.18
CA SER A 88 -2.42 -10.38 3.32
C SER A 88 -0.91 -10.19 3.22
N GLY A 89 -0.30 -9.59 4.24
CA GLY A 89 1.13 -9.29 4.26
C GLY A 89 1.58 -8.65 5.55
N ASP A 90 2.85 -8.34 5.62
CA ASP A 90 3.43 -7.65 6.77
C ASP A 90 2.95 -6.19 6.84
N ALA A 91 2.89 -5.65 8.05
CA ALA A 91 2.38 -4.29 8.28
C ALA A 91 3.17 -3.24 7.51
N SER A 92 4.49 -3.39 7.40
CA SER A 92 5.37 -2.49 6.66
C SER A 92 5.10 -2.48 5.15
N ASP A 93 4.83 -3.65 4.55
CA ASP A 93 4.50 -3.76 3.13
C ASP A 93 3.12 -3.17 2.84
N LEU A 94 2.14 -3.48 3.70
CA LEU A 94 0.79 -2.90 3.63
C LEU A 94 0.83 -1.37 3.80
N LYS A 95 1.64 -0.86 4.74
CA LYS A 95 1.87 0.58 4.90
C LYS A 95 2.40 1.19 3.60
N THR A 96 3.43 0.60 3.00
CA THR A 96 4.01 1.08 1.74
C THR A 96 2.95 1.23 0.66
N ILE A 97 2.08 0.22 0.49
CA ILE A 97 0.98 0.26 -0.47
C ILE A 97 0.00 1.39 -0.17
N PHE A 98 -0.44 1.52 1.09
CA PHE A 98 -1.50 2.45 1.46
C PHE A 98 -1.03 3.90 1.65
N ASP A 99 0.26 4.15 1.84
CA ASP A 99 0.85 5.50 1.86
C ASP A 99 0.98 6.09 0.46
N GLU A 100 1.02 5.24 -0.57
CA GLU A 100 1.08 5.69 -1.95
C GLU A 100 -0.28 6.17 -2.48
N ASN A 101 -0.27 6.78 -3.64
CA ASN A 101 -1.48 7.34 -4.26
C ASN A 101 -2.36 6.25 -4.90
N ILE A 102 -2.76 5.25 -4.08
CA ILE A 102 -3.59 4.13 -4.50
C ILE A 102 -5.08 4.41 -4.27
N THR A 103 -5.93 3.90 -5.13
CA THR A 103 -7.39 3.95 -4.94
C THR A 103 -7.77 3.25 -3.63
N LYS A 104 -8.57 3.91 -2.80
CA LYS A 104 -8.99 3.37 -1.51
C LYS A 104 -9.59 1.97 -1.62
N HIS A 105 -9.04 1.07 -0.82
CA HIS A 105 -9.35 -0.36 -0.82
C HIS A 105 -10.62 -0.66 -0.03
N THR A 106 -11.39 -1.68 -0.47
CA THR A 106 -12.63 -2.10 0.20
C THR A 106 -12.62 -3.57 0.63
N GLY A 107 -11.59 -4.32 0.24
CA GLY A 107 -11.41 -5.72 0.63
C GLY A 107 -10.90 -5.89 2.06
N ALA A 108 -10.91 -7.12 2.55
CA ALA A 108 -10.31 -7.48 3.83
C ALA A 108 -8.78 -7.31 3.77
N VAL A 109 -8.18 -6.91 4.89
CA VAL A 109 -6.73 -6.82 5.05
C VAL A 109 -6.31 -7.66 6.23
N THR A 110 -5.31 -8.55 6.04
CA THR A 110 -4.71 -9.34 7.10
C THR A 110 -3.27 -8.92 7.32
N VAL A 111 -2.95 -8.45 8.52
CA VAL A 111 -1.59 -8.18 8.98
C VAL A 111 -1.04 -9.49 9.53
N THR A 112 0.03 -10.00 8.93
CA THR A 112 0.56 -11.35 9.20
C THR A 112 1.68 -11.37 10.22
N ASP A 113 2.37 -10.27 10.43
CA ASP A 113 3.45 -10.14 11.41
C ASP A 113 2.94 -9.73 12.80
N GLY A 114 3.72 -10.03 13.82
CA GLY A 114 3.47 -9.64 15.21
C GLY A 114 4.28 -8.41 15.65
N ALA A 115 4.72 -7.57 14.71
CA ALA A 115 5.61 -6.46 15.00
C ALA A 115 5.09 -5.10 14.50
N TYR A 116 3.79 -5.00 14.22
CA TYR A 116 3.16 -3.77 13.74
C TYR A 116 3.13 -2.65 14.79
N ASN A 117 3.05 -1.41 14.33
CA ASN A 117 2.98 -0.22 15.16
C ASN A 117 1.82 0.72 14.73
N VAL A 118 1.60 1.80 15.50
CA VAL A 118 0.53 2.77 15.23
C VAL A 118 0.63 3.39 13.85
N SER A 119 1.83 3.78 13.38
CA SER A 119 1.99 4.38 12.05
C SER A 119 1.57 3.44 10.92
N GLU A 120 1.88 2.15 11.03
CA GLU A 120 1.51 1.13 10.04
C GLU A 120 0.01 0.88 10.03
N LEU A 121 -0.60 0.69 11.19
CA LEU A 121 -2.05 0.50 11.28
C LEU A 121 -2.82 1.75 10.83
N LEU A 122 -2.32 2.96 11.10
CA LEU A 122 -2.92 4.20 10.65
C LEU A 122 -2.92 4.32 9.11
N SER A 123 -1.82 3.95 8.47
CA SER A 123 -1.75 3.92 7.00
C SER A 123 -2.75 2.93 6.41
N ILE A 124 -2.86 1.74 7.00
CA ILE A 124 -3.84 0.72 6.60
C ILE A 124 -5.27 1.26 6.78
N ALA A 125 -5.59 1.83 7.93
CA ALA A 125 -6.90 2.42 8.23
C ALA A 125 -7.26 3.53 7.22
N ASN A 126 -6.33 4.46 6.97
CA ASN A 126 -6.52 5.56 6.03
C ASN A 126 -6.62 5.09 4.57
N GLY A 127 -6.00 3.99 4.20
CA GLY A 127 -6.03 3.41 2.85
C GLY A 127 -7.31 2.66 2.51
N LYS A 128 -8.17 2.41 3.49
CA LYS A 128 -9.42 1.66 3.35
C LYS A 128 -10.65 2.57 3.45
N THR A 129 -11.77 2.08 2.90
CA THR A 129 -13.11 2.65 3.12
C THR A 129 -14.11 1.61 3.59
N ALA A 130 -13.77 0.32 3.54
CA ALA A 130 -14.58 -0.80 4.00
C ALA A 130 -13.69 -2.05 4.19
N GLY A 131 -14.31 -3.16 4.57
CA GLY A 131 -13.63 -4.44 4.80
C GLY A 131 -13.04 -4.55 6.20
N THR A 132 -12.76 -5.77 6.61
CA THR A 132 -12.27 -6.10 7.95
C THR A 132 -10.75 -6.08 7.99
N ILE A 133 -10.16 -5.60 9.09
CA ILE A 133 -8.75 -5.74 9.39
C ILE A 133 -8.59 -6.95 10.32
N THR A 134 -7.74 -7.89 9.96
CA THR A 134 -7.36 -9.03 10.79
C THR A 134 -5.90 -8.85 11.23
N LEU A 135 -5.66 -8.85 12.54
CA LEU A 135 -4.32 -8.90 13.11
C LEU A 135 -4.06 -10.35 13.51
N THR A 136 -3.03 -10.98 12.95
CA THR A 136 -2.66 -12.35 13.30
C THR A 136 -2.21 -12.45 14.78
N ASP A 137 -1.51 -11.42 15.26
CA ASP A 137 -1.25 -11.24 16.69
C ASP A 137 -1.98 -9.94 17.15
N ASN A 138 -3.08 -10.09 17.87
CA ASN A 138 -3.85 -8.96 18.40
C ASN A 138 -3.41 -8.52 19.81
N THR A 139 -2.26 -8.98 20.28
CA THR A 139 -1.70 -8.69 21.61
C THR A 139 -0.54 -7.70 21.61
N VAL A 140 -0.12 -7.23 20.44
CA VAL A 140 0.98 -6.27 20.29
C VAL A 140 0.64 -4.97 20.99
N ALA A 141 1.54 -4.47 21.85
CA ALA A 141 1.32 -3.18 22.50
C ALA A 141 1.41 -2.01 21.53
N LEU A 142 0.43 -1.11 21.57
CA LEU A 142 0.37 0.10 20.75
C LEU A 142 0.68 1.35 21.57
N SER A 143 1.48 2.25 21.01
CA SER A 143 1.81 3.53 21.65
C SER A 143 1.76 4.65 20.60
N GLY A 144 0.91 5.64 20.83
CA GLY A 144 0.70 6.76 19.90
C GLY A 144 -0.18 7.85 20.48
N ASP A 145 -0.46 8.89 19.70
CA ASP A 145 -1.40 9.92 20.13
C ASP A 145 -2.87 9.44 20.05
N ALA A 146 -3.74 10.11 20.78
CA ALA A 146 -5.13 9.73 20.91
C ALA A 146 -5.88 9.79 19.57
N THR A 147 -5.55 10.75 18.70
CA THR A 147 -6.21 10.93 17.39
C THR A 147 -5.90 9.75 16.46
N ASP A 148 -4.64 9.32 16.38
CA ASP A 148 -4.22 8.18 15.55
C ASP A 148 -4.86 6.88 16.06
N LEU A 149 -4.80 6.64 17.36
CA LEU A 149 -5.41 5.47 17.98
C LEU A 149 -6.94 5.44 17.76
N THR A 150 -7.62 6.58 17.88
CA THR A 150 -9.06 6.70 17.60
C THR A 150 -9.36 6.36 16.14
N THR A 151 -8.55 6.83 15.20
CA THR A 151 -8.70 6.52 13.76
C THR A 151 -8.54 5.02 13.50
N ILE A 152 -7.53 4.40 14.11
CA ILE A 152 -7.29 2.95 13.98
C ILE A 152 -8.47 2.16 14.55
N PHE A 153 -8.89 2.46 15.78
CA PHE A 153 -9.95 1.70 16.45
C PHE A 153 -11.38 2.01 15.95
N ALA A 154 -11.54 3.02 15.11
CA ALA A 154 -12.78 3.23 14.34
C ALA A 154 -12.97 2.19 13.23
N GLU A 155 -11.90 1.49 12.82
CA GLU A 155 -11.98 0.44 11.81
C GLU A 155 -12.63 -0.85 12.35
N THR A 156 -13.14 -1.68 11.43
CA THR A 156 -13.71 -2.99 11.76
C THR A 156 -12.60 -4.03 11.86
N PHE A 157 -12.28 -4.45 13.07
CA PHE A 157 -11.35 -5.56 13.30
C PHE A 157 -12.08 -6.91 13.38
N ALA A 158 -11.43 -7.99 12.89
CA ALA A 158 -11.96 -9.35 12.96
C ALA A 158 -12.02 -9.88 14.40
N ALA A 159 -11.11 -9.42 15.27
CA ALA A 159 -11.07 -9.71 16.69
C ALA A 159 -10.67 -8.45 17.46
N THR A 160 -11.16 -8.32 18.68
CA THR A 160 -10.79 -7.22 19.56
C THR A 160 -9.28 -7.19 19.80
N HIS A 161 -8.67 -6.02 19.71
CA HIS A 161 -7.28 -5.83 20.10
C HIS A 161 -7.13 -6.03 21.62
N ASN A 162 -6.18 -6.86 22.04
CA ASN A 162 -5.97 -7.24 23.43
C ASN A 162 -4.60 -6.76 23.98
N GLY A 163 -3.79 -6.11 23.14
CA GLY A 163 -2.51 -5.51 23.56
C GLY A 163 -2.70 -4.29 24.44
N GLY A 164 -1.70 -3.95 25.21
CA GLY A 164 -1.68 -2.69 25.97
C GLY A 164 -1.71 -1.49 25.04
N VAL A 165 -2.48 -0.47 25.38
CA VAL A 165 -2.54 0.80 24.62
C VAL A 165 -1.99 1.92 25.51
N THR A 166 -1.02 2.70 24.99
CA THR A 166 -0.42 3.85 25.64
C THR A 166 -0.68 5.10 24.83
N ILE A 167 -1.38 6.07 25.42
CA ILE A 167 -1.57 7.40 24.82
C ILE A 167 -0.38 8.27 25.21
N THR A 168 0.31 8.83 24.23
CA THR A 168 1.58 9.55 24.42
C THR A 168 1.43 11.07 24.41
N ASP A 169 0.34 11.60 23.86
CA ASP A 169 0.05 13.03 23.84
C ASP A 169 -0.68 13.47 25.10
N GLY A 170 -0.52 14.75 25.49
CA GLY A 170 -1.18 15.34 26.65
C GLY A 170 -2.47 16.11 26.30
N GLY A 171 -2.95 16.02 25.07
CA GLY A 171 -4.07 16.80 24.55
C GLY A 171 -5.39 16.04 24.38
N TYR A 172 -5.47 14.80 24.83
CA TYR A 172 -6.65 13.96 24.63
C TYR A 172 -7.88 14.43 25.45
N ASN A 173 -9.05 14.13 24.93
CA ASN A 173 -10.33 14.42 25.58
C ASN A 173 -11.13 13.14 25.88
N ILE A 174 -12.25 13.28 26.62
CA ILE A 174 -13.08 12.14 27.03
C ILE A 174 -13.66 11.37 25.82
N SER A 175 -13.94 12.05 24.72
CA SER A 175 -14.47 11.40 23.50
C SER A 175 -13.43 10.48 22.89
N GLU A 176 -12.19 10.93 22.79
CA GLU A 176 -11.05 10.13 22.29
C GLU A 176 -10.80 8.92 23.18
N LEU A 177 -10.78 9.11 24.52
CA LEU A 177 -10.59 8.01 25.48
C LEU A 177 -11.69 6.93 25.41
N LYS A 178 -12.89 7.26 24.97
CA LYS A 178 -13.97 6.27 24.80
C LYS A 178 -13.88 5.50 23.48
N SER A 179 -13.11 5.99 22.55
CA SER A 179 -12.94 5.41 21.21
C SER A 179 -11.71 4.50 21.10
N VAL A 180 -10.78 4.59 22.07
CA VAL A 180 -9.60 3.76 22.25
C VAL A 180 -9.86 2.70 23.34
#